data_3c1910e9a235702955a9c14d46be19ff
#
_entry.id   3c1910e9a235702955a9c14d46be19ff
#
_cell.length_a   1.000
_cell.length_b   1.000
_cell.length_c   1.000
_cell.angle_alpha   90.00
_cell.angle_beta   90.00
_cell.angle_gamma   90.00
#
_symmetry.space_group_name_H-M   'P 1'
#
loop_
_entity.id
_entity.type
_entity.pdbx_description
1 polymer ?
#
loop_
_entity_poly.entity_id
_entity_poly.type
_entity_poly.pdbx_seq_one_letter_code
_entity_poly.pdbx_strand_id
1 'polypeptide(L)'
;MPWTFAHPAIVFPLKQSRYGRWLNLPALITGGVSPDLLYSSGMYRAADEAHHFTGWFYTGLPVCLAVLLIFHWLSVSLKTVLPFPVTDPLTCSLRKNSVILLSLFIGAATHIIWDAFTHETGTMVRALSVLQVSLLQGMTDGQEIAVYKVLQHLGSLLGTGYLCLKFAQYQRALPEAEKRGNLIRLIRLIALAVLGALCTAPLAYGLAQTETGVHINRFVFYELSLSISFFAGFVVLAALFQVIRKR
;
A
#
# COMPACT_ATOMS: atom_id res chain seq x y z
N MET A 1 4.80 -9.73 -5.88
CA MET A 1 4.72 -8.51 -5.06
C MET A 1 4.51 -8.90 -3.61
N PRO A 2 5.23 -8.31 -2.64
CA PRO A 2 4.75 -8.28 -1.28
C PRO A 2 3.40 -7.54 -1.30
N TRP A 3 2.54 -7.81 -0.35
CA TRP A 3 1.28 -7.08 -0.30
C TRP A 3 1.56 -5.59 -0.06
N THR A 4 1.18 -4.72 -1.00
CA THR A 4 1.42 -3.27 -0.97
C THR A 4 1.09 -2.62 0.38
N PHE A 5 0.01 -3.06 1.03
CA PHE A 5 -0.40 -2.56 2.34
C PHE A 5 0.48 -3.03 3.51
N ALA A 6 1.41 -3.96 3.31
CA ALA A 6 2.39 -4.33 4.34
C ALA A 6 3.59 -3.36 4.40
N HIS A 7 3.95 -2.71 3.28
CA HIS A 7 5.08 -1.77 3.22
C HIS A 7 5.00 -0.64 4.24
N PRO A 8 3.83 0.00 4.50
CA PRO A 8 3.73 1.03 5.53
C PRO A 8 4.09 0.57 6.94
N ALA A 9 4.18 -0.72 7.22
CA ALA A 9 4.52 -1.21 8.55
C ALA A 9 5.86 -0.65 9.06
N ILE A 10 6.87 -0.53 8.18
CA ILE A 10 8.22 -0.05 8.55
C ILE A 10 8.25 1.44 8.92
N VAL A 11 7.32 2.25 8.41
CA VAL A 11 7.34 3.69 8.68
C VAL A 11 6.82 4.04 10.08
N PHE A 12 6.07 3.15 10.73
CA PHE A 12 5.60 3.38 12.10
C PHE A 12 6.73 3.36 13.14
N PRO A 13 7.60 2.34 13.20
CA PRO A 13 8.79 2.38 14.05
C PRO A 13 9.70 3.57 13.73
N LEU A 14 9.89 3.89 12.45
CA LEU A 14 10.65 5.06 12.02
C LEU A 14 10.04 6.34 12.60
N LYS A 15 8.73 6.54 12.46
CA LYS A 15 8.00 7.69 13.00
C LYS A 15 8.10 7.79 14.52
N GLN A 16 8.12 6.66 15.23
CA GLN A 16 8.23 6.61 16.69
C GLN A 16 9.66 6.85 17.18
N SER A 17 10.66 6.70 16.34
CA SER A 17 12.06 6.91 16.66
C SER A 17 12.38 8.41 16.92
N ARG A 18 13.48 8.68 17.64
CA ARG A 18 13.98 10.06 17.82
C ARG A 18 14.32 10.77 16.52
N TYR A 19 14.67 10.01 15.48
CA TYR A 19 15.07 10.53 14.18
C TYR A 19 13.88 10.81 13.25
N GLY A 20 12.78 10.06 13.40
CA GLY A 20 11.61 10.16 12.51
C GLY A 20 10.40 10.90 13.10
N ARG A 21 10.43 11.26 14.41
CA ARG A 21 9.28 11.89 15.10
C ARG A 21 8.76 13.17 14.43
N TRP A 22 9.62 13.90 13.73
CA TRP A 22 9.29 15.13 13.03
C TRP A 22 8.76 14.93 11.61
N LEU A 23 8.91 13.73 11.04
CA LEU A 23 8.40 13.39 9.71
C LEU A 23 6.85 13.38 9.70
N ASN A 24 6.27 13.59 8.52
CA ASN A 24 4.83 13.55 8.30
C ASN A 24 4.38 12.11 8.06
N LEU A 25 3.57 11.53 8.97
CA LEU A 25 3.14 10.13 8.88
C LEU A 25 2.27 9.84 7.64
N PRO A 26 1.23 10.62 7.30
CA PRO A 26 0.50 10.43 6.06
C PRO A 26 1.39 10.42 4.82
N ALA A 27 2.37 11.32 4.74
CA ALA A 27 3.32 11.37 3.64
C ALA A 27 4.26 10.15 3.62
N LEU A 28 4.75 9.69 4.77
CA LEU A 28 5.54 8.45 4.86
C LEU A 28 4.75 7.24 4.33
N ILE A 29 3.48 7.11 4.73
CA ILE A 29 2.61 6.02 4.27
C ILE A 29 2.38 6.13 2.76
N THR A 30 2.01 7.32 2.27
CA THR A 30 1.76 7.56 0.84
C THR A 30 3.00 7.26 0.01
N GLY A 31 4.17 7.73 0.43
CA GLY A 31 5.44 7.40 -0.22
C GLY A 31 5.70 5.89 -0.23
N GLY A 32 5.49 5.22 0.92
CA GLY A 32 5.72 3.78 1.07
C GLY A 32 4.82 2.88 0.22
N VAL A 33 3.68 3.36 -0.25
CA VAL A 33 2.79 2.60 -1.16
C VAL A 33 2.89 3.08 -2.61
N SER A 34 3.51 4.24 -2.85
CA SER A 34 3.46 4.92 -4.15
C SER A 34 4.03 4.14 -5.33
N PRO A 35 5.11 3.36 -5.22
CA PRO A 35 5.60 2.58 -6.35
C PRO A 35 4.55 1.60 -6.89
N ASP A 36 3.80 0.97 -6.00
CA ASP A 36 2.78 -0.02 -6.33
C ASP A 36 1.46 0.59 -6.82
N LEU A 37 1.13 1.84 -6.46
CA LEU A 37 -0.13 2.47 -6.86
C LEU A 37 -0.31 2.59 -8.38
N LEU A 38 0.78 2.69 -9.11
CA LEU A 38 0.75 2.73 -10.57
C LEU A 38 0.39 1.37 -11.18
N TYR A 39 0.81 0.26 -10.56
CA TYR A 39 0.34 -1.08 -10.95
C TYR A 39 -1.17 -1.20 -10.80
N SER A 40 -1.71 -0.68 -9.69
CA SER A 40 -3.15 -0.69 -9.43
C SER A 40 -3.95 0.09 -10.47
N SER A 41 -3.34 1.05 -11.14
CA SER A 41 -3.95 1.84 -12.21
C SER A 41 -3.71 1.27 -13.62
N GLY A 42 -3.07 0.10 -13.73
CA GLY A 42 -2.71 -0.52 -15.01
C GLY A 42 -1.53 0.15 -15.73
N MET A 43 -0.85 1.09 -15.08
CA MET A 43 0.30 1.83 -15.64
C MET A 43 1.62 1.10 -15.36
N TYR A 44 1.75 -0.13 -15.85
CA TYR A 44 2.85 -1.06 -15.51
C TYR A 44 4.24 -0.48 -15.79
N ARG A 45 4.47 0.17 -16.95
CA ARG A 45 5.76 0.79 -17.27
C ARG A 45 6.14 1.90 -16.30
N ALA A 46 5.18 2.77 -15.95
CA ALA A 46 5.41 3.84 -14.99
C ALA A 46 5.62 3.28 -13.57
N ALA A 47 4.98 2.16 -13.25
CA ALA A 47 5.20 1.44 -12.00
C ALA A 47 6.63 0.88 -11.92
N ASP A 48 7.12 0.22 -12.98
CA ASP A 48 8.50 -0.27 -13.05
C ASP A 48 9.50 0.88 -12.83
N GLU A 49 9.30 2.02 -13.49
CA GLU A 49 10.12 3.21 -13.28
C GLU A 49 10.04 3.74 -11.84
N ALA A 50 8.85 3.70 -11.19
CA ALA A 50 8.68 4.14 -9.82
C ALA A 50 9.42 3.28 -8.79
N HIS A 51 9.83 2.06 -9.15
CA HIS A 51 10.68 1.19 -8.31
C HIS A 51 12.18 1.53 -8.40
N HIS A 52 12.55 2.54 -9.19
CA HIS A 52 13.89 3.11 -9.22
C HIS A 52 13.91 4.49 -8.58
N PHE A 53 14.96 4.82 -7.80
CA PHE A 53 15.04 6.12 -7.12
C PHE A 53 14.86 7.30 -8.06
N THR A 54 15.53 7.30 -9.21
CA THR A 54 15.42 8.36 -10.22
C THR A 54 14.05 8.40 -10.87
N GLY A 55 13.52 7.24 -11.27
CA GLY A 55 12.21 7.09 -11.89
C GLY A 55 11.07 7.53 -10.98
N TRP A 56 11.19 7.29 -9.67
CA TRP A 56 10.18 7.69 -8.70
C TRP A 56 9.90 9.20 -8.70
N PHE A 57 10.91 10.05 -8.94
CA PHE A 57 10.70 11.50 -8.93
C PHE A 57 9.74 11.99 -10.02
N TYR A 58 9.70 11.34 -11.18
CA TYR A 58 8.82 11.74 -12.27
C TYR A 58 7.58 10.85 -12.46
N THR A 59 7.51 9.70 -11.82
CA THR A 59 6.34 8.82 -11.85
C THR A 59 5.64 8.74 -10.50
N GLY A 60 6.33 8.32 -9.44
CA GLY A 60 5.77 8.11 -8.10
C GLY A 60 5.45 9.40 -7.35
N LEU A 61 6.34 10.41 -7.40
CA LEU A 61 6.12 11.67 -6.70
C LEU A 61 4.86 12.43 -7.18
N PRO A 62 4.56 12.58 -8.48
CA PRO A 62 3.30 13.17 -8.93
C PRO A 62 2.07 12.43 -8.39
N VAL A 63 2.10 11.10 -8.36
CA VAL A 63 1.02 10.28 -7.78
C VAL A 63 0.88 10.55 -6.28
N CYS A 64 1.99 10.61 -5.55
CA CYS A 64 1.97 10.97 -4.13
C CYS A 64 1.30 12.33 -3.89
N LEU A 65 1.67 13.34 -4.68
CA LEU A 65 1.10 14.68 -4.55
C LEU A 65 -0.41 14.68 -4.85
N ALA A 66 -0.84 13.98 -5.90
CA ALA A 66 -2.25 13.84 -6.23
C ALA A 66 -3.03 13.15 -5.09
N VAL A 67 -2.50 12.05 -4.53
CA VAL A 67 -3.10 11.36 -3.38
C VAL A 67 -3.19 12.29 -2.17
N LEU A 68 -2.12 13.02 -1.83
CA LEU A 68 -2.14 13.96 -0.69
C LEU A 68 -3.13 15.12 -0.90
N LEU A 69 -3.27 15.62 -2.13
CA LEU A 69 -4.26 16.67 -2.46
C LEU A 69 -5.69 16.15 -2.29
N ILE A 70 -5.99 14.95 -2.80
CA ILE A 70 -7.30 14.30 -2.60
C ILE A 70 -7.56 14.08 -1.12
N PHE A 71 -6.56 13.61 -0.37
CA PHE A 71 -6.67 13.38 1.06
C PHE A 71 -6.89 14.67 1.85
N HIS A 72 -6.20 15.75 1.48
CA HIS A 72 -6.42 17.09 2.04
C HIS A 72 -7.86 17.57 1.81
N TRP A 73 -8.30 17.53 0.56
CA TRP A 73 -9.64 17.97 0.17
C TRP A 73 -10.75 17.18 0.84
N LEU A 74 -10.58 15.86 1.00
CA LEU A 74 -11.55 14.97 1.60
C LEU A 74 -11.32 14.72 3.11
N SER A 75 -10.33 15.35 3.74
CA SER A 75 -9.89 15.04 5.11
C SER A 75 -11.02 15.03 6.14
N VAL A 76 -11.95 16.00 6.04
CA VAL A 76 -13.12 16.09 6.96
C VAL A 76 -14.08 14.92 6.76
N SER A 77 -14.37 14.55 5.51
CA SER A 77 -15.29 13.46 5.17
C SER A 77 -14.66 12.10 5.43
N LEU A 78 -13.37 11.95 5.16
CA LEU A 78 -12.63 10.70 5.44
C LEU A 78 -12.63 10.33 6.93
N LYS A 79 -12.70 11.31 7.86
CA LYS A 79 -12.88 11.04 9.30
C LYS A 79 -14.16 10.27 9.61
N THR A 80 -15.19 10.37 8.75
CA THR A 80 -16.46 9.64 8.95
C THR A 80 -16.49 8.27 8.26
N VAL A 81 -15.57 8.04 7.32
CA VAL A 81 -15.47 6.79 6.55
C VAL A 81 -14.42 5.85 7.14
N LEU A 82 -13.26 6.40 7.52
CA LEU A 82 -12.12 5.61 7.98
C LEU A 82 -12.19 5.30 9.48
N PRO A 83 -11.80 4.09 9.92
CA PRO A 83 -11.84 3.67 11.33
C PRO A 83 -10.56 4.04 12.10
N PHE A 84 -9.75 4.94 11.59
CA PHE A 84 -8.49 5.40 12.20
C PHE A 84 -8.37 6.93 12.06
N PRO A 85 -7.48 7.56 12.85
CA PRO A 85 -7.33 9.01 12.83
C PRO A 85 -6.90 9.51 11.45
N VAL A 86 -7.64 10.49 10.95
CA VAL A 86 -7.30 11.19 9.71
C VAL A 86 -6.78 12.57 10.07
N THR A 87 -5.51 12.82 9.77
CA THR A 87 -4.88 14.13 9.89
C THR A 87 -4.67 14.73 8.52
N ASP A 88 -4.99 16.02 8.37
CA ASP A 88 -4.71 16.73 7.12
C ASP A 88 -3.18 16.75 6.89
N PRO A 89 -2.70 16.22 5.75
CA PRO A 89 -1.28 16.16 5.47
C PRO A 89 -0.69 17.51 5.08
N LEU A 90 -1.49 18.42 4.51
CA LEU A 90 -1.01 19.67 3.91
C LEU A 90 -1.14 20.85 4.87
N THR A 91 -0.24 21.79 4.73
CA THR A 91 -0.23 23.04 5.52
C THR A 91 0.33 24.18 4.67
N CYS A 92 -0.01 25.42 5.00
CA CYS A 92 0.48 26.62 4.30
C CYS A 92 1.90 27.05 4.70
N SER A 93 2.74 26.15 5.23
CA SER A 93 4.11 26.47 5.67
C SER A 93 5.15 25.79 4.78
N LEU A 94 6.07 26.57 4.19
CA LEU A 94 7.17 26.05 3.37
C LEU A 94 8.01 25.00 4.11
N ARG A 95 8.36 25.24 5.39
CA ARG A 95 9.11 24.29 6.22
C ARG A 95 8.35 22.95 6.34
N LYS A 96 7.04 23.00 6.56
CA LYS A 96 6.23 21.78 6.71
C LYS A 96 6.08 21.07 5.36
N ASN A 97 5.99 21.80 4.26
CA ASN A 97 5.94 21.21 2.91
C ASN A 97 7.27 20.50 2.54
N SER A 98 8.41 21.06 2.92
CA SER A 98 9.71 20.37 2.76
C SER A 98 9.77 19.08 3.56
N VAL A 99 9.22 19.05 4.79
CA VAL A 99 9.10 17.84 5.61
C VAL A 99 8.19 16.81 4.94
N ILE A 100 7.10 17.25 4.31
CA ILE A 100 6.20 16.37 3.56
C ILE A 100 6.94 15.70 2.39
N LEU A 101 7.62 16.49 1.56
CA LEU A 101 8.39 15.95 0.43
C LEU A 101 9.46 14.96 0.87
N LEU A 102 10.20 15.30 1.93
CA LEU A 102 11.20 14.40 2.48
C LEU A 102 10.56 13.12 3.05
N SER A 103 9.40 13.24 3.70
CA SER A 103 8.67 12.08 4.21
C SER A 103 8.17 11.17 3.09
N LEU A 104 7.67 11.74 1.98
CA LEU A 104 7.31 10.99 0.78
C LEU A 104 8.50 10.20 0.23
N PHE A 105 9.64 10.88 0.07
CA PHE A 105 10.87 10.24 -0.42
C PHE A 105 11.37 9.12 0.49
N ILE A 106 11.40 9.37 1.82
CA ILE A 106 11.81 8.34 2.80
C ILE A 106 10.84 7.14 2.75
N GLY A 107 9.54 7.40 2.68
CA GLY A 107 8.55 6.33 2.51
C GLY A 107 8.81 5.49 1.27
N ALA A 108 8.98 6.12 0.11
CA ALA A 108 9.31 5.43 -1.14
C ALA A 108 10.65 4.68 -1.07
N ALA A 109 11.65 5.28 -0.43
CA ALA A 109 12.95 4.64 -0.25
C ALA A 109 12.83 3.35 0.58
N THR A 110 12.01 3.32 1.63
CA THR A 110 11.78 2.08 2.40
C THR A 110 11.17 0.97 1.56
N HIS A 111 10.26 1.30 0.64
CA HIS A 111 9.65 0.36 -0.30
C HIS A 111 10.69 -0.16 -1.30
N ILE A 112 11.36 0.74 -2.03
CA ILE A 112 12.34 0.39 -3.06
C ILE A 112 13.48 -0.46 -2.48
N ILE A 113 13.97 -0.12 -1.29
CA ILE A 113 15.02 -0.90 -0.61
C ILE A 113 14.50 -2.30 -0.25
N TRP A 114 13.29 -2.41 0.28
CA TRP A 114 12.72 -3.70 0.61
C TRP A 114 12.57 -4.59 -0.62
N ASP A 115 12.06 -4.05 -1.71
CA ASP A 115 11.87 -4.75 -2.96
C ASP A 115 13.20 -5.18 -3.62
N ALA A 116 14.26 -4.41 -3.41
CA ALA A 116 15.60 -4.81 -3.85
C ALA A 116 16.04 -6.16 -3.25
N PHE A 117 15.55 -6.55 -2.06
CA PHE A 117 15.87 -7.82 -1.38
C PHE A 117 14.84 -8.93 -1.60
N THR A 118 13.65 -8.61 -2.13
CA THR A 118 12.51 -9.53 -2.14
C THR A 118 11.93 -9.80 -3.53
N HIS A 119 12.45 -9.15 -4.56
CA HIS A 119 12.04 -9.38 -5.94
C HIS A 119 13.15 -10.05 -6.75
N GLU A 120 12.79 -10.95 -7.66
CA GLU A 120 13.72 -11.67 -8.55
C GLU A 120 14.62 -10.70 -9.33
N THR A 121 14.06 -9.58 -9.79
CA THR A 121 14.77 -8.51 -10.50
C THR A 121 15.45 -7.52 -9.57
N GLY A 122 15.32 -7.68 -8.25
CA GLY A 122 15.88 -6.79 -7.24
C GLY A 122 17.40 -6.74 -7.28
N THR A 123 17.98 -5.55 -7.13
CA THR A 123 19.42 -5.34 -7.21
C THR A 123 20.19 -6.15 -6.18
N MET A 124 19.66 -6.25 -4.95
CA MET A 124 20.28 -7.05 -3.88
C MET A 124 20.11 -8.55 -4.11
N VAL A 125 18.97 -8.99 -4.66
CA VAL A 125 18.77 -10.40 -5.03
C VAL A 125 19.79 -10.81 -6.08
N ARG A 126 20.05 -9.96 -7.09
CA ARG A 126 21.06 -10.25 -8.12
C ARG A 126 22.51 -10.16 -7.61
N ALA A 127 22.76 -9.32 -6.62
CA ALA A 127 24.10 -9.13 -6.06
C ALA A 127 24.47 -10.20 -5.01
N LEU A 128 23.51 -10.76 -4.29
CA LEU A 128 23.70 -11.67 -3.18
C LEU A 128 23.19 -13.07 -3.53
N SER A 129 24.09 -13.98 -3.90
CA SER A 129 23.75 -15.36 -4.30
C SER A 129 22.93 -16.11 -3.24
N VAL A 130 23.13 -15.83 -1.95
CA VAL A 130 22.36 -16.43 -0.85
C VAL A 130 20.86 -16.17 -0.97
N LEU A 131 20.44 -15.04 -1.54
CA LEU A 131 19.01 -14.73 -1.74
C LEU A 131 18.38 -15.56 -2.87
N GLN A 132 19.21 -16.07 -3.77
CA GLN A 132 18.79 -16.90 -4.91
C GLN A 132 18.79 -18.40 -4.57
N VAL A 133 19.30 -18.79 -3.39
CA VAL A 133 19.32 -20.20 -2.98
C VAL A 133 17.89 -20.74 -2.91
N SER A 134 17.66 -21.85 -3.59
CA SER A 134 16.38 -22.56 -3.53
C SER A 134 16.28 -23.33 -2.22
N LEU A 135 15.24 -23.05 -1.43
CA LEU A 135 14.98 -23.72 -0.15
C LEU A 135 14.06 -24.94 -0.31
N LEU A 136 13.19 -24.94 -1.31
CA LEU A 136 12.22 -26.00 -1.57
C LEU A 136 12.20 -26.31 -3.05
N GLN A 137 12.55 -27.53 -3.41
CA GLN A 137 12.42 -28.06 -4.76
C GLN A 137 11.16 -28.94 -4.85
N GLY A 138 10.31 -28.68 -5.83
CA GLY A 138 9.34 -29.69 -6.28
C GLY A 138 8.01 -29.79 -5.54
N MET A 139 7.59 -28.82 -4.74
CA MET A 139 6.25 -28.89 -4.10
C MET A 139 5.08 -28.51 -5.02
N THR A 140 5.32 -27.77 -6.08
CA THR A 140 4.30 -27.43 -7.09
C THR A 140 4.96 -27.21 -8.44
N ASP A 141 4.68 -28.07 -9.41
CA ASP A 141 5.03 -27.95 -10.85
C ASP A 141 6.46 -27.47 -11.19
N GLY A 142 7.47 -27.93 -10.40
CA GLY A 142 8.87 -27.60 -10.66
C GLY A 142 9.27 -26.15 -10.30
N GLN A 143 8.43 -25.37 -9.63
CA GLN A 143 8.80 -24.04 -9.17
C GLN A 143 9.66 -24.12 -7.90
N GLU A 144 10.86 -23.59 -8.01
CA GLU A 144 11.78 -23.44 -6.87
C GLU A 144 11.35 -22.23 -6.02
N ILE A 145 11.31 -22.42 -4.68
CA ILE A 145 11.07 -21.34 -3.74
C ILE A 145 12.41 -20.83 -3.22
N ALA A 146 12.88 -19.73 -3.76
CA ALA A 146 14.12 -19.10 -3.34
C ALA A 146 13.97 -18.27 -2.06
N VAL A 147 15.08 -18.01 -1.36
CA VAL A 147 15.14 -17.24 -0.11
C VAL A 147 14.43 -15.89 -0.27
N TYR A 148 14.65 -15.15 -1.37
CA TYR A 148 14.00 -13.85 -1.58
C TYR A 148 12.47 -13.95 -1.60
N LYS A 149 11.89 -15.02 -2.14
CA LYS A 149 10.43 -15.25 -2.12
C LYS A 149 9.91 -15.51 -0.71
N VAL A 150 10.67 -16.28 0.09
CA VAL A 150 10.33 -16.50 1.51
C VAL A 150 10.35 -15.18 2.27
N LEU A 151 11.38 -14.34 2.08
CA LEU A 151 11.45 -13.01 2.69
C LEU A 151 10.28 -12.12 2.25
N GLN A 152 9.88 -12.18 0.98
CA GLN A 152 8.73 -11.46 0.45
C GLN A 152 7.43 -11.81 1.19
N HIS A 153 7.14 -13.10 1.33
CA HIS A 153 5.91 -13.56 2.00
C HIS A 153 5.95 -13.34 3.52
N LEU A 154 7.09 -13.60 4.16
CA LEU A 154 7.28 -13.32 5.59
C LEU A 154 7.14 -11.83 5.88
N GLY A 155 7.74 -10.96 5.06
CA GLY A 155 7.62 -9.51 5.21
C GLY A 155 6.17 -9.04 5.08
N SER A 156 5.42 -9.60 4.12
CA SER A 156 3.98 -9.30 3.97
C SER A 156 3.17 -9.74 5.19
N LEU A 157 3.43 -10.94 5.70
CA LEU A 157 2.74 -11.48 6.88
C LEU A 157 3.06 -10.67 8.14
N LEU A 158 4.35 -10.44 8.41
CA LEU A 158 4.80 -9.71 9.60
C LEU A 158 4.39 -8.23 9.54
N GLY A 159 4.50 -7.60 8.37
CA GLY A 159 4.08 -6.21 8.17
C GLY A 159 2.58 -6.04 8.39
N THR A 160 1.76 -6.89 7.78
CA THR A 160 0.31 -6.88 7.97
C THR A 160 -0.06 -7.16 9.43
N GLY A 161 0.55 -8.18 10.04
CA GLY A 161 0.33 -8.53 11.46
C GLY A 161 0.68 -7.36 12.39
N TYR A 162 1.79 -6.66 12.11
CA TYR A 162 2.18 -5.46 12.86
C TYR A 162 1.14 -4.34 12.72
N LEU A 163 0.64 -4.07 11.51
CA LEU A 163 -0.40 -3.05 11.30
C LEU A 163 -1.72 -3.42 11.99
N CYS A 164 -2.12 -4.69 11.93
CA CYS A 164 -3.28 -5.20 12.67
C CYS A 164 -3.11 -5.02 14.18
N LEU A 165 -1.92 -5.31 14.71
CA LEU A 165 -1.60 -5.09 16.13
C LEU A 165 -1.69 -3.60 16.51
N LYS A 166 -1.13 -2.71 15.69
CA LYS A 166 -1.22 -1.26 15.90
C LYS A 166 -2.66 -0.76 15.87
N PHE A 167 -3.45 -1.25 14.93
CA PHE A 167 -4.87 -0.94 14.86
C PHE A 167 -5.63 -1.45 16.10
N ALA A 168 -5.37 -2.68 16.53
CA ALA A 168 -5.98 -3.24 17.74
C ALA A 168 -5.60 -2.44 19.01
N GLN A 169 -4.32 -2.00 19.12
CA GLN A 169 -3.88 -1.13 20.22
C GLN A 169 -4.63 0.21 20.20
N TYR A 170 -4.76 0.82 19.02
CA TYR A 170 -5.54 2.05 18.83
C TYR A 170 -6.99 1.84 19.26
N GLN A 171 -7.66 0.78 18.80
CA GLN A 171 -9.04 0.48 19.15
C GLN A 171 -9.24 0.29 20.66
N ARG A 172 -8.31 -0.42 21.32
CA ARG A 172 -8.37 -0.63 22.78
C ARG A 172 -8.29 0.66 23.57
N ALA A 173 -7.55 1.67 23.07
CA ALA A 173 -7.38 2.95 23.72
C ALA A 173 -8.59 3.91 23.57
N LEU A 174 -9.55 3.60 22.69
CA LEU A 174 -10.73 4.43 22.47
C LEU A 174 -11.78 4.26 23.57
N PRO A 175 -12.58 5.32 23.86
CA PRO A 175 -13.80 5.20 24.66
C PRO A 175 -14.79 4.22 24.02
N GLU A 176 -15.59 3.53 24.84
CA GLU A 176 -16.53 2.50 24.37
C GLU A 176 -17.52 3.02 23.30
N ALA A 177 -18.01 4.25 23.44
CA ALA A 177 -18.90 4.87 22.46
C ALA A 177 -18.25 5.00 21.07
N GLU A 178 -16.94 5.30 21.02
CA GLU A 178 -16.19 5.44 19.77
C GLU A 178 -15.81 4.09 19.17
N LYS A 179 -15.56 3.06 19.98
CA LYS A 179 -15.25 1.70 19.52
C LYS A 179 -16.35 1.14 18.62
N ARG A 180 -17.63 1.30 19.04
CA ARG A 180 -18.78 0.83 18.25
C ARG A 180 -18.85 1.54 16.89
N GLY A 181 -18.66 2.86 16.87
CA GLY A 181 -18.63 3.65 15.65
C GLY A 181 -17.49 3.23 14.71
N ASN A 182 -16.31 2.97 15.27
CA ASN A 182 -15.16 2.50 14.51
C ASN A 182 -15.34 1.08 13.97
N LEU A 183 -15.96 0.18 14.72
CA LEU A 183 -16.27 -1.15 14.23
C LEU A 183 -17.21 -1.11 13.02
N ILE A 184 -18.24 -0.27 13.05
CA ILE A 184 -19.14 -0.08 11.91
C ILE A 184 -18.38 0.45 10.69
N ARG A 185 -17.48 1.43 10.88
CA ARG A 185 -16.61 1.96 9.80
C ARG A 185 -15.71 0.86 9.24
N LEU A 186 -15.10 0.05 10.09
CA LEU A 186 -14.27 -1.08 9.67
C LEU A 186 -15.07 -2.09 8.84
N ILE A 187 -16.25 -2.49 9.30
CA ILE A 187 -17.12 -3.41 8.55
C ILE A 187 -17.48 -2.83 7.18
N ARG A 188 -17.79 -1.54 7.10
CA ARG A 188 -18.06 -0.87 5.82
C ARG A 188 -16.84 -0.87 4.90
N LEU A 189 -15.63 -0.61 5.43
CA LEU A 189 -14.40 -0.69 4.64
C LEU A 189 -14.14 -2.10 4.11
N ILE A 190 -14.32 -3.12 4.93
CA ILE A 190 -14.19 -4.51 4.50
C ILE A 190 -15.21 -4.81 3.39
N ALA A 191 -16.47 -4.37 3.55
CA ALA A 191 -17.49 -4.54 2.51
C ALA A 191 -17.10 -3.85 1.19
N LEU A 192 -16.53 -2.62 1.25
CA LEU A 192 -16.04 -1.91 0.07
C LEU A 192 -14.83 -2.63 -0.57
N ALA A 193 -13.94 -3.21 0.22
CA ALA A 193 -12.81 -3.99 -0.28
C ALA A 193 -13.28 -5.27 -0.99
N VAL A 194 -14.23 -6.00 -0.39
CA VAL A 194 -14.85 -7.19 -0.99
C VAL A 194 -15.59 -6.81 -2.30
N LEU A 195 -16.34 -5.72 -2.28
CA LEU A 195 -17.03 -5.24 -3.48
C LEU A 195 -16.01 -4.87 -4.58
N GLY A 196 -14.91 -4.21 -4.23
CA GLY A 196 -13.82 -3.91 -5.15
C GLY A 196 -13.26 -5.17 -5.81
N ALA A 197 -12.95 -6.19 -4.99
CA ALA A 197 -12.45 -7.47 -5.49
C ALA A 197 -13.47 -8.18 -6.40
N LEU A 198 -14.75 -8.21 -6.01
CA LEU A 198 -15.79 -8.79 -6.86
C LEU A 198 -15.95 -8.07 -8.21
N CYS A 199 -15.79 -6.75 -8.23
CA CYS A 199 -15.86 -5.97 -9.47
C CYS A 199 -14.65 -6.21 -10.38
N THR A 200 -13.47 -6.48 -9.82
CA THR A 200 -12.23 -6.66 -10.60
C THR A 200 -11.98 -8.09 -11.04
N ALA A 201 -12.55 -9.08 -10.35
CA ALA A 201 -12.31 -10.49 -10.62
C ALA A 201 -12.55 -10.91 -12.10
N PRO A 202 -13.63 -10.49 -12.80
CA PRO A 202 -13.80 -10.82 -14.20
C PRO A 202 -12.71 -10.25 -15.10
N LEU A 203 -12.25 -9.02 -14.81
CA LEU A 203 -11.17 -8.37 -15.57
C LEU A 203 -9.83 -9.06 -15.31
N ALA A 204 -9.50 -9.32 -14.04
CA ALA A 204 -8.30 -10.04 -13.64
C ALA A 204 -8.26 -11.46 -14.27
N TYR A 205 -9.41 -12.14 -14.29
CA TYR A 205 -9.55 -13.42 -14.95
C TYR A 205 -9.25 -13.35 -16.46
N GLY A 206 -9.82 -12.36 -17.16
CA GLY A 206 -9.55 -12.14 -18.58
C GLY A 206 -8.07 -11.84 -18.86
N LEU A 207 -7.42 -11.00 -18.03
CA LEU A 207 -6.00 -10.66 -18.18
C LEU A 207 -5.06 -11.83 -17.85
N ALA A 208 -5.52 -12.80 -17.07
CA ALA A 208 -4.74 -13.99 -16.69
C ALA A 208 -4.90 -15.17 -17.64
N GLN A 209 -5.79 -15.07 -18.66
CA GLN A 209 -5.97 -16.12 -19.64
C GLN A 209 -4.72 -16.32 -20.51
N THR A 210 -4.46 -17.59 -20.86
CA THR A 210 -3.44 -18.05 -21.79
C THR A 210 -4.06 -19.07 -22.73
N GLU A 211 -3.33 -19.52 -23.75
CA GLU A 211 -3.79 -20.57 -24.69
C GLU A 211 -4.12 -21.90 -23.98
N THR A 212 -3.48 -22.17 -22.83
CA THR A 212 -3.64 -23.40 -22.04
C THR A 212 -4.58 -23.28 -20.85
N GLY A 213 -5.19 -22.10 -20.63
CA GLY A 213 -6.09 -21.83 -19.51
C GLY A 213 -5.70 -20.60 -18.69
N VAL A 214 -6.17 -20.52 -17.46
CA VAL A 214 -5.89 -19.37 -16.58
C VAL A 214 -4.62 -19.59 -15.77
N HIS A 215 -3.68 -18.64 -15.87
CA HIS A 215 -2.46 -18.68 -15.09
C HIS A 215 -2.72 -18.08 -13.68
N ILE A 216 -2.77 -18.92 -12.64
CA ILE A 216 -3.15 -18.54 -11.27
C ILE A 216 -2.33 -17.39 -10.72
N ASN A 217 -1.00 -17.40 -10.88
CA ASN A 217 -0.15 -16.31 -10.37
C ASN A 217 -0.43 -14.96 -11.05
N ARG A 218 -0.78 -14.97 -12.35
CA ARG A 218 -1.21 -13.76 -13.07
C ARG A 218 -2.57 -13.29 -12.56
N PHE A 219 -3.51 -14.21 -12.38
CA PHE A 219 -4.81 -13.87 -11.82
C PHE A 219 -4.69 -13.19 -10.47
N VAL A 220 -3.93 -13.79 -9.52
CA VAL A 220 -3.70 -13.22 -8.19
C VAL A 220 -3.03 -11.84 -8.29
N PHE A 221 -2.04 -11.68 -9.18
CA PHE A 221 -1.38 -10.41 -9.39
C PHE A 221 -2.34 -9.31 -9.87
N TYR A 222 -3.11 -9.60 -10.93
CA TYR A 222 -4.07 -8.62 -11.47
C TYR A 222 -5.20 -8.33 -10.49
N GLU A 223 -5.72 -9.35 -9.80
CA GLU A 223 -6.79 -9.19 -8.84
C GLU A 223 -6.35 -8.31 -7.65
N LEU A 224 -5.19 -8.60 -7.05
CA LEU A 224 -4.65 -7.79 -5.96
C LEU A 224 -4.33 -6.35 -6.40
N SER A 225 -3.82 -6.17 -7.61
CA SER A 225 -3.49 -4.84 -8.11
C SER A 225 -4.73 -4.01 -8.40
N LEU A 226 -5.68 -4.53 -9.17
CA LEU A 226 -6.87 -3.79 -9.60
C LEU A 226 -7.84 -3.53 -8.44
N SER A 227 -8.01 -4.48 -7.51
CA SER A 227 -8.89 -4.33 -6.34
C SER A 227 -8.48 -3.15 -5.46
N ILE A 228 -7.20 -2.80 -5.39
CA ILE A 228 -6.71 -1.61 -4.66
C ILE A 228 -7.28 -0.32 -5.25
N SER A 229 -7.25 -0.16 -6.58
CA SER A 229 -7.79 1.05 -7.23
C SER A 229 -9.31 1.16 -7.08
N PHE A 230 -10.03 0.05 -7.23
CA PHE A 230 -11.48 0.02 -7.03
C PHE A 230 -11.86 0.32 -5.57
N PHE A 231 -11.17 -0.28 -4.62
CA PHE A 231 -11.34 0.01 -3.20
C PHE A 231 -11.08 1.49 -2.89
N ALA A 232 -9.97 2.05 -3.37
CA ALA A 232 -9.65 3.47 -3.20
C ALA A 232 -10.74 4.37 -3.82
N GLY A 233 -11.21 4.03 -5.03
CA GLY A 233 -12.32 4.72 -5.69
C GLY A 233 -13.60 4.70 -4.87
N PHE A 234 -13.99 3.56 -4.32
CA PHE A 234 -15.16 3.45 -3.46
C PHE A 234 -15.03 4.24 -2.16
N VAL A 235 -13.84 4.28 -1.55
CA VAL A 235 -13.58 5.11 -0.36
C VAL A 235 -13.72 6.60 -0.70
N VAL A 236 -13.19 7.03 -1.84
CA VAL A 236 -13.34 8.41 -2.32
C VAL A 236 -14.82 8.74 -2.59
N LEU A 237 -15.54 7.87 -3.28
CA LEU A 237 -16.98 8.06 -3.54
C LEU A 237 -17.79 8.11 -2.23
N ALA A 238 -17.50 7.25 -1.26
CA ALA A 238 -18.14 7.28 0.05
C ALA A 238 -17.86 8.61 0.79
N ALA A 239 -16.64 9.14 0.70
CA ALA A 239 -16.29 10.42 1.28
C ALA A 239 -16.99 11.59 0.56
N LEU A 240 -17.07 11.58 -0.78
CA LEU A 240 -17.81 12.57 -1.57
C LEU A 240 -19.29 12.58 -1.23
N PHE A 241 -19.90 11.40 -1.09
CA PHE A 241 -21.31 11.29 -0.67
C PHE A 241 -21.57 11.98 0.67
N GLN A 242 -20.61 11.91 1.62
CA GLN A 242 -20.73 12.62 2.89
C GLN A 242 -20.64 14.15 2.73
N VAL A 243 -19.91 14.66 1.72
CA VAL A 243 -19.88 16.10 1.41
C VAL A 243 -21.24 16.57 0.90
N ILE A 244 -21.83 15.81 -0.03
CA ILE A 244 -23.13 16.17 -0.64
C ILE A 244 -24.25 16.13 0.39
N ARG A 245 -24.28 15.12 1.28
CA ARG A 245 -25.32 14.98 2.29
C ARG A 245 -25.32 16.05 3.37
N LYS A 246 -24.20 16.76 3.56
CA LYS A 246 -24.07 17.83 4.57
C LYS A 246 -24.41 19.23 4.02
N ARG A 247 -24.62 19.36 2.71
CA ARG A 247 -25.14 20.56 2.05
C ARG A 247 -26.66 20.50 1.99
#